data_2338fb04db5b7f4082bfc2e01ee5994a
#
_entry.id   2338fb04db5b7f4082bfc2e01ee5994a
#
_cell.length_a   1.000
_cell.length_b   1.000
_cell.length_c   1.000
_cell.angle_alpha   90.00
_cell.angle_beta   90.00
_cell.angle_gamma   90.00
#
_symmetry.space_group_name_H-M   'P 1'
#
loop_
_entity.id
_entity.type
_entity.pdbx_description
1 polymer ?
#
loop_
_entity_poly.entity_id
_entity_poly.type
_entity_poly.pdbx_seq_one_letter_code
_entity_poly.pdbx_strand_id
1 'polypeptide(L)'
;MIFNKLNNSKIKFFCDPECQDVIPEPYPARKLMPDWYKKLPNFTDSPDEKFDFKTLKRCPPFLDAMSTGWIIPLAADVQFNIQDNGAGLTWDSEFYRPMVENHTLSQISTHPNHPMVPIKILNHWIIETPPGWSCLFVPPLNRPDKNLDLMSGIVETDKYFEYINFPGFLKLLNGRIWISSYTSYSL
;
A
#
# COMPACT_ATOMS: atom_id res chain seq x y z
N MET A 1 1.98 37.94 10.74
CA MET A 1 1.86 36.57 10.24
C MET A 1 1.28 35.74 11.40
N ILE A 2 -0.04 35.47 11.34
CA ILE A 2 -0.75 34.78 12.44
C ILE A 2 -0.63 33.29 12.13
N PHE A 3 0.24 32.57 12.84
CA PHE A 3 0.21 31.11 12.84
C PHE A 3 -1.04 30.69 13.61
N ASN A 4 -2.12 30.38 12.90
CA ASN A 4 -3.23 29.66 13.52
C ASN A 4 -2.69 28.33 14.06
N LYS A 5 -2.76 28.15 15.38
CA LYS A 5 -2.59 26.85 16.03
C LYS A 5 -3.54 25.88 15.34
N LEU A 6 -3.00 24.89 14.63
CA LEU A 6 -3.73 23.74 14.11
C LEU A 6 -4.25 22.95 15.34
N ASN A 7 -5.40 23.37 15.85
CA ASN A 7 -6.07 22.71 16.93
C ASN A 7 -6.64 21.36 16.41
N ASN A 8 -6.09 20.26 16.92
CA ASN A 8 -6.67 18.91 16.84
C ASN A 8 -6.95 18.32 15.44
N SER A 9 -6.11 18.60 14.46
CA SER A 9 -6.18 17.97 13.15
C SER A 9 -5.68 16.53 13.23
N LYS A 10 -6.57 15.57 13.42
CA LYS A 10 -6.24 14.14 13.47
C LYS A 10 -6.88 13.43 12.30
N ILE A 11 -6.13 12.53 11.67
CA ILE A 11 -6.71 11.50 10.82
C ILE A 11 -7.40 10.46 11.72
N LYS A 12 -8.59 10.00 11.30
CA LYS A 12 -9.35 8.99 12.00
C LYS A 12 -9.60 7.81 11.08
N PHE A 13 -9.63 6.62 11.66
CA PHE A 13 -9.91 5.38 10.97
C PHE A 13 -11.10 4.71 11.64
N PHE A 14 -12.07 4.29 10.83
CA PHE A 14 -13.27 3.61 11.29
C PHE A 14 -13.44 2.31 10.52
N CYS A 15 -13.98 1.30 11.15
CA CYS A 15 -14.42 0.08 10.51
C CYS A 15 -15.79 -0.33 11.06
N ASP A 16 -16.44 -1.27 10.40
CA ASP A 16 -17.66 -1.87 10.95
C ASP A 16 -17.36 -2.52 12.31
N PRO A 17 -18.32 -2.49 13.25
CA PRO A 17 -18.15 -3.12 14.57
C PRO A 17 -17.76 -4.60 14.50
N GLU A 18 -18.22 -5.34 13.48
CA GLU A 18 -17.87 -6.74 13.24
C GLU A 18 -16.41 -6.94 12.80
N CYS A 19 -15.79 -5.88 12.25
CA CYS A 19 -14.39 -5.89 11.84
C CYS A 19 -13.45 -5.47 12.97
N GLN A 20 -13.99 -4.84 14.02
CA GLN A 20 -13.21 -4.38 15.15
C GLN A 20 -12.50 -5.58 15.79
N ASP A 21 -11.22 -5.40 16.14
CA ASP A 21 -10.34 -6.44 16.69
C ASP A 21 -10.12 -7.67 15.78
N VAL A 22 -10.71 -7.69 14.58
CA VAL A 22 -10.54 -8.77 13.58
C VAL A 22 -9.53 -8.37 12.50
N ILE A 23 -9.62 -7.13 11.99
CA ILE A 23 -8.72 -6.64 10.96
C ILE A 23 -7.53 -5.87 11.57
N PRO A 24 -6.35 -5.94 10.97
CA PRO A 24 -5.19 -5.19 11.45
C PRO A 24 -5.43 -3.69 11.40
N GLU A 25 -5.11 -2.98 12.47
CA GLU A 25 -5.23 -1.52 12.52
C GLU A 25 -4.23 -0.81 11.60
N PRO A 26 -4.63 0.32 10.98
CA PRO A 26 -3.69 1.22 10.34
C PRO A 26 -2.61 1.71 11.31
N TYR A 27 -1.38 1.78 10.86
CA TYR A 27 -0.25 2.17 11.71
C TYR A 27 0.73 3.12 11.00
N PRO A 28 1.50 3.93 11.74
CA PRO A 28 2.49 4.82 11.15
C PRO A 28 3.51 4.08 10.29
N ALA A 29 3.78 4.57 9.07
CA ALA A 29 4.65 3.92 8.08
C ALA A 29 6.06 3.60 8.61
N ARG A 30 6.57 4.39 9.54
CA ARG A 30 7.86 4.15 10.23
C ARG A 30 7.94 2.79 10.95
N LYS A 31 6.81 2.16 11.29
CA LYS A 31 6.80 0.83 11.93
C LYS A 31 7.09 -0.29 10.93
N LEU A 32 6.90 -0.06 9.63
CA LEU A 32 7.13 -1.05 8.57
C LEU A 32 8.52 -0.91 7.94
N MET A 33 9.58 -0.71 8.72
CA MET A 33 10.94 -0.68 8.15
C MET A 33 11.35 -2.06 7.68
N PRO A 34 11.71 -2.25 6.39
CA PRO A 34 12.09 -3.56 5.87
C PRO A 34 13.43 -4.02 6.46
N ASP A 35 13.57 -5.32 6.60
CA ASP A 35 14.76 -5.91 7.23
C ASP A 35 16.04 -5.64 6.44
N TRP A 36 15.96 -5.61 5.11
CA TRP A 36 17.11 -5.24 4.30
C TRP A 36 17.65 -3.86 4.64
N TYR A 37 16.74 -2.87 4.90
CA TYR A 37 17.13 -1.52 5.27
C TYR A 37 17.68 -1.46 6.71
N LYS A 38 17.07 -2.20 7.65
CA LYS A 38 17.57 -2.29 9.04
C LYS A 38 19.01 -2.83 9.08
N LYS A 39 19.28 -3.85 8.24
CA LYS A 39 20.60 -4.52 8.14
C LYS A 39 21.61 -3.77 7.30
N LEU A 40 21.21 -2.77 6.52
CA LEU A 40 22.09 -2.00 5.67
C LEU A 40 23.17 -1.29 6.52
N PRO A 41 24.49 -1.40 6.21
CA PRO A 41 25.52 -0.65 6.91
C PRO A 41 25.41 0.85 6.63
N ASN A 42 26.03 1.68 7.47
CA ASN A 42 26.07 3.13 7.25
C ASN A 42 26.98 3.54 6.09
N PHE A 43 28.03 2.78 5.84
CA PHE A 43 29.02 3.01 4.81
C PHE A 43 29.25 1.73 4.01
N THR A 44 29.72 1.89 2.77
CA THR A 44 30.16 0.76 1.95
C THR A 44 31.42 0.15 2.56
N ASP A 45 31.52 -1.18 2.47
CA ASP A 45 32.71 -1.94 2.84
C ASP A 45 33.27 -2.54 1.55
N SER A 46 33.86 -1.68 0.73
CA SER A 46 34.47 -2.10 -0.55
C SER A 46 35.97 -2.10 -0.44
N PRO A 47 36.64 -3.26 -0.50
CA PRO A 47 38.10 -3.36 -0.42
C PRO A 47 38.84 -2.67 -1.59
N ASP A 48 38.13 -2.42 -2.70
CA ASP A 48 38.70 -1.79 -3.90
C ASP A 48 38.51 -0.26 -3.94
N GLU A 49 37.76 0.31 -3.00
CA GLU A 49 37.49 1.75 -2.95
C GLU A 49 38.34 2.43 -1.89
N LYS A 50 39.04 3.50 -2.31
CA LYS A 50 39.88 4.32 -1.41
C LYS A 50 39.09 5.10 -0.34
N PHE A 51 37.76 5.11 -0.45
CA PHE A 51 36.86 5.87 0.42
C PHE A 51 35.61 5.10 0.72
N ASP A 52 35.14 5.14 1.97
CA ASP A 52 33.85 4.65 2.39
C ASP A 52 32.75 5.60 1.92
N PHE A 53 31.83 5.10 1.08
CA PHE A 53 30.66 5.86 0.66
C PHE A 53 29.49 5.65 1.62
N LYS A 54 28.70 6.70 1.83
CA LYS A 54 27.46 6.62 2.59
C LYS A 54 26.43 5.76 1.82
N THR A 55 25.84 4.77 2.49
CA THR A 55 24.76 3.97 1.92
C THR A 55 23.42 4.70 2.01
N LEU A 56 22.34 4.08 1.47
CA LEU A 56 20.96 4.56 1.64
C LEU A 56 20.54 4.70 3.11
N LYS A 57 21.22 3.99 4.02
CA LYS A 57 21.03 4.15 5.49
C LYS A 57 21.26 5.58 5.97
N ARG A 58 22.13 6.32 5.27
CA ARG A 58 22.54 7.69 5.57
C ARG A 58 21.89 8.72 4.64
N CYS A 59 20.81 8.34 3.93
CA CYS A 59 20.06 9.22 3.04
C CYS A 59 18.75 9.67 3.73
N PRO A 60 18.69 10.88 4.33
CA PRO A 60 17.48 11.33 5.00
C PRO A 60 16.23 11.33 4.12
N PRO A 61 16.23 11.84 2.87
CA PRO A 61 15.04 11.82 2.02
C PRO A 61 14.50 10.41 1.76
N PHE A 62 15.37 9.41 1.67
CA PHE A 62 14.97 8.02 1.49
C PHE A 62 14.27 7.46 2.73
N LEU A 63 14.83 7.73 3.91
CA LEU A 63 14.25 7.35 5.20
C LEU A 63 12.92 8.08 5.45
N ASP A 64 12.88 9.37 5.17
CA ASP A 64 11.68 10.20 5.37
C ASP A 64 10.52 9.69 4.50
N ALA A 65 10.77 9.35 3.24
CA ALA A 65 9.76 8.74 2.37
C ALA A 65 9.18 7.44 2.95
N MET A 66 10.04 6.55 3.49
CA MET A 66 9.58 5.31 4.12
C MET A 66 8.87 5.52 5.47
N SER A 67 9.09 6.67 6.12
CA SER A 67 8.57 6.95 7.46
C SER A 67 7.31 7.79 7.45
N THR A 68 7.00 8.42 6.30
CA THR A 68 5.87 9.35 6.17
C THR A 68 4.56 8.62 6.01
N GLY A 69 3.52 9.14 6.67
CA GLY A 69 2.15 8.70 6.54
C GLY A 69 1.80 7.43 7.34
N TRP A 70 0.76 6.76 6.87
CA TRP A 70 0.17 5.58 7.52
C TRP A 70 0.17 4.40 6.55
N ILE A 71 0.30 3.23 7.09
CA ILE A 71 0.10 1.97 6.40
C ILE A 71 -1.31 1.47 6.69
N ILE A 72 -2.04 1.11 5.64
CA ILE A 72 -3.32 0.40 5.73
C ILE A 72 -3.03 -1.05 5.33
N PRO A 73 -2.98 -1.98 6.28
CA PRO A 73 -2.76 -3.39 5.98
C PRO A 73 -4.02 -4.01 5.35
N LEU A 74 -3.86 -5.11 4.62
CA LEU A 74 -4.99 -5.92 4.20
C LEU A 74 -5.64 -6.60 5.41
N ALA A 75 -6.93 -6.88 5.34
CA ALA A 75 -7.66 -7.56 6.42
C ALA A 75 -7.14 -8.99 6.66
N ALA A 76 -6.73 -9.69 5.60
CA ALA A 76 -6.13 -11.03 5.64
C ALA A 76 -5.23 -11.24 4.43
N ASP A 77 -4.51 -12.36 4.42
CA ASP A 77 -3.77 -12.80 3.25
C ASP A 77 -4.72 -13.21 2.11
N VAL A 78 -4.31 -12.99 0.87
CA VAL A 78 -5.06 -13.37 -0.32
C VAL A 78 -4.20 -14.25 -1.20
N GLN A 79 -4.71 -15.43 -1.54
CA GLN A 79 -4.12 -16.30 -2.54
C GLN A 79 -4.82 -16.09 -3.88
N PHE A 80 -4.06 -15.75 -4.91
CA PHE A 80 -4.53 -15.69 -6.29
C PHE A 80 -4.08 -16.92 -7.06
N ASN A 81 -4.97 -17.45 -7.89
CA ASN A 81 -4.67 -18.44 -8.90
C ASN A 81 -5.01 -17.87 -10.27
N ILE A 82 -3.99 -17.74 -11.13
CA ILE A 82 -4.05 -17.05 -12.41
C ILE A 82 -3.79 -18.07 -13.52
N GLN A 83 -4.68 -18.14 -14.49
CA GLN A 83 -4.64 -19.05 -15.63
C GLN A 83 -4.91 -18.28 -16.93
N ASP A 84 -4.61 -18.92 -18.06
CA ASP A 84 -4.93 -18.40 -19.40
C ASP A 84 -4.45 -16.96 -19.63
N ASN A 85 -3.22 -16.66 -19.21
CA ASN A 85 -2.62 -15.33 -19.31
C ASN A 85 -3.49 -14.24 -18.67
N GLY A 86 -4.09 -14.55 -17.51
CA GLY A 86 -4.91 -13.63 -16.75
C GLY A 86 -6.41 -13.67 -17.06
N ALA A 87 -6.85 -14.44 -18.05
CA ALA A 87 -8.28 -14.58 -18.37
C ALA A 87 -9.02 -15.41 -17.31
N GLY A 88 -8.34 -16.40 -16.72
CA GLY A 88 -8.84 -17.19 -15.59
C GLY A 88 -8.22 -16.71 -14.29
N LEU A 89 -8.92 -15.86 -13.53
CA LEU A 89 -8.50 -15.37 -12.24
C LEU A 89 -9.48 -15.80 -11.15
N THR A 90 -8.96 -16.51 -10.16
CA THR A 90 -9.67 -16.83 -8.92
C THR A 90 -8.83 -16.43 -7.72
N TRP A 91 -9.46 -16.19 -6.60
CA TRP A 91 -8.78 -15.88 -5.34
C TRP A 91 -9.50 -16.49 -4.16
N ASP A 92 -8.77 -16.66 -3.08
CA ASP A 92 -9.24 -17.15 -1.80
C ASP A 92 -8.61 -16.38 -0.65
N SER A 93 -9.34 -16.24 0.46
CA SER A 93 -8.91 -15.53 1.66
C SER A 93 -9.66 -16.10 2.86
N GLU A 94 -9.00 -16.15 4.00
CA GLU A 94 -9.63 -16.57 5.26
C GLU A 94 -10.55 -15.51 5.88
N PHE A 95 -10.63 -14.33 5.28
CA PHE A 95 -11.51 -13.27 5.76
C PHE A 95 -12.95 -13.50 5.27
N TYR A 96 -13.93 -13.29 6.14
CA TYR A 96 -15.34 -13.57 5.85
C TYR A 96 -16.03 -12.58 4.89
N ARG A 97 -15.37 -11.44 4.59
CA ARG A 97 -15.83 -10.45 3.61
C ARG A 97 -14.99 -10.50 2.34
N PRO A 98 -15.52 -10.03 1.20
CA PRO A 98 -14.74 -9.93 -0.03
C PRO A 98 -13.48 -9.08 0.17
N MET A 99 -12.34 -9.59 -0.30
CA MET A 99 -11.04 -8.91 -0.24
C MET A 99 -10.63 -8.32 -1.58
N VAL A 100 -11.19 -8.83 -2.66
CA VAL A 100 -10.82 -8.49 -4.03
C VAL A 100 -12.05 -8.46 -4.92
N GLU A 101 -12.03 -7.58 -5.88
CA GLU A 101 -12.94 -7.57 -7.02
C GLU A 101 -12.16 -7.54 -8.33
N ASN A 102 -12.75 -8.08 -9.40
CA ASN A 102 -12.23 -7.90 -10.75
C ASN A 102 -12.33 -6.43 -11.18
N HIS A 103 -11.26 -5.92 -11.76
CA HIS A 103 -11.32 -4.65 -12.47
C HIS A 103 -11.45 -4.93 -13.96
N THR A 104 -12.45 -4.33 -14.61
CA THR A 104 -12.73 -4.63 -16.03
C THR A 104 -11.61 -4.12 -16.93
N LEU A 105 -11.05 -4.99 -17.79
CA LEU A 105 -10.01 -4.62 -18.75
C LEU A 105 -10.41 -3.44 -19.63
N SER A 106 -11.68 -3.33 -20.02
CA SER A 106 -12.17 -2.21 -20.83
C SER A 106 -12.00 -0.83 -20.17
N GLN A 107 -11.99 -0.77 -18.84
CA GLN A 107 -11.80 0.48 -18.12
C GLN A 107 -10.34 0.96 -18.11
N ILE A 108 -9.39 0.05 -18.38
CA ILE A 108 -7.96 0.33 -18.30
C ILE A 108 -7.18 -0.18 -19.53
N SER A 109 -7.89 -0.42 -20.64
CA SER A 109 -7.33 -1.02 -21.89
C SER A 109 -6.13 -0.25 -22.45
N THR A 110 -6.01 1.03 -22.17
CA THR A 110 -4.90 1.89 -22.61
C THR A 110 -3.82 2.10 -21.54
N HIS A 111 -3.96 1.48 -20.37
CA HIS A 111 -2.98 1.64 -19.30
C HIS A 111 -1.65 0.96 -19.69
N PRO A 112 -0.47 1.58 -19.36
CA PRO A 112 0.84 1.03 -19.71
C PRO A 112 1.09 -0.40 -19.22
N ASN A 113 0.47 -0.80 -18.10
CA ASN A 113 0.58 -2.14 -17.53
C ASN A 113 -0.36 -3.18 -18.18
N HIS A 114 -1.16 -2.78 -19.20
CA HIS A 114 -1.92 -3.74 -19.98
C HIS A 114 -0.98 -4.58 -20.87
N PRO A 115 -1.08 -5.92 -20.91
CA PRO A 115 -2.20 -6.79 -20.54
C PRO A 115 -2.10 -7.44 -19.14
N MET A 116 -1.40 -6.87 -18.20
CA MET A 116 -1.36 -7.42 -16.83
C MET A 116 -2.78 -7.54 -16.24
N VAL A 117 -2.94 -8.47 -15.28
CA VAL A 117 -4.24 -8.77 -14.67
C VAL A 117 -4.66 -7.65 -13.74
N PRO A 118 -5.74 -6.90 -14.03
CA PRO A 118 -6.21 -5.84 -13.17
C PRO A 118 -7.12 -6.39 -12.06
N ILE A 119 -6.91 -5.89 -10.87
CA ILE A 119 -7.74 -6.19 -9.69
C ILE A 119 -8.06 -4.92 -8.94
N LYS A 120 -9.05 -4.99 -8.08
CA LYS A 120 -9.35 -3.97 -7.09
C LYS A 120 -9.30 -4.61 -5.70
N ILE A 121 -8.33 -4.19 -4.89
CA ILE A 121 -8.24 -4.59 -3.49
C ILE A 121 -9.29 -3.82 -2.69
N LEU A 122 -10.09 -4.52 -1.92
CA LEU A 122 -11.10 -3.94 -1.05
C LEU A 122 -10.49 -3.62 0.31
N ASN A 123 -10.67 -2.40 0.74
CA ASN A 123 -10.27 -1.93 2.05
C ASN A 123 -11.49 -1.89 2.98
N HIS A 124 -11.29 -2.23 4.25
CA HIS A 124 -12.33 -2.29 5.28
C HIS A 124 -12.19 -1.16 6.32
N TRP A 125 -11.38 -0.13 6.01
CA TRP A 125 -11.24 1.08 6.81
C TRP A 125 -11.83 2.29 6.07
N ILE A 126 -12.70 3.04 6.75
CA ILE A 126 -13.13 4.39 6.36
C ILE A 126 -12.13 5.36 6.97
N ILE A 127 -11.71 6.35 6.18
CA ILE A 127 -10.67 7.31 6.58
C ILE A 127 -11.28 8.70 6.56
N GLU A 128 -11.21 9.39 7.68
CA GLU A 128 -11.67 10.77 7.83
C GLU A 128 -10.50 11.69 8.15
N THR A 129 -10.40 12.77 7.40
CA THR A 129 -9.47 13.87 7.67
C THR A 129 -10.23 15.13 8.06
N PRO A 130 -9.55 16.10 8.69
CA PRO A 130 -10.15 17.41 8.94
C PRO A 130 -10.57 18.10 7.65
N PRO A 131 -11.56 19.03 7.68
CA PRO A 131 -12.02 19.77 6.53
C PRO A 131 -10.88 20.45 5.77
N GLY A 132 -10.90 20.33 4.43
CA GLY A 132 -9.87 20.86 3.54
C GLY A 132 -8.63 19.99 3.36
N TRP A 133 -8.62 18.77 3.87
CA TRP A 133 -7.54 17.82 3.71
C TRP A 133 -7.95 16.62 2.85
N SER A 134 -7.04 16.20 1.99
CA SER A 134 -7.17 14.98 1.18
C SER A 134 -6.04 14.01 1.51
N CYS A 135 -6.27 12.72 1.28
CA CYS A 135 -5.22 11.71 1.39
C CYS A 135 -4.68 11.32 0.01
N LEU A 136 -3.37 11.27 -0.11
CA LEU A 136 -2.68 10.67 -1.23
C LEU A 136 -2.40 9.19 -0.89
N PHE A 137 -3.06 8.28 -1.59
CA PHE A 137 -2.82 6.84 -1.49
C PHE A 137 -1.76 6.42 -2.49
N VAL A 138 -0.72 5.76 -2.02
CA VAL A 138 0.39 5.29 -2.85
C VAL A 138 0.81 3.87 -2.43
N PRO A 139 1.48 3.11 -3.32
CA PRO A 139 2.21 1.93 -2.87
C PRO A 139 3.21 2.30 -1.77
N PRO A 140 3.54 1.39 -0.84
CA PRO A 140 4.52 1.67 0.20
C PRO A 140 5.84 2.16 -0.38
N LEU A 141 6.20 3.41 -0.10
CA LEU A 141 7.35 4.08 -0.70
C LEU A 141 8.65 3.33 -0.40
N ASN A 142 9.44 3.10 -1.45
CA ASN A 142 10.70 2.34 -1.39
C ASN A 142 10.56 0.89 -0.88
N ARG A 143 9.37 0.32 -0.98
CA ARG A 143 9.05 -1.08 -0.62
C ARG A 143 8.24 -1.73 -1.74
N PRO A 144 8.82 -1.95 -2.92
CA PRO A 144 8.09 -2.51 -4.05
C PRO A 144 7.64 -3.93 -3.74
N ASP A 145 6.38 -4.23 -4.03
CA ASP A 145 5.88 -5.59 -4.04
C ASP A 145 6.29 -6.31 -5.34
N LYS A 146 6.60 -7.60 -5.23
CA LYS A 146 7.05 -8.39 -6.37
C LYS A 146 5.87 -8.83 -7.26
N ASN A 147 4.71 -8.98 -6.66
CA ASN A 147 3.55 -9.62 -7.27
C ASN A 147 2.46 -8.62 -7.64
N LEU A 148 2.46 -7.45 -7.02
CA LEU A 148 1.40 -6.46 -7.13
C LEU A 148 1.96 -5.08 -7.48
N ASP A 149 1.33 -4.41 -8.41
CA ASP A 149 1.60 -3.03 -8.79
C ASP A 149 0.34 -2.20 -8.54
N LEU A 150 0.36 -1.40 -7.48
CA LEU A 150 -0.79 -0.65 -7.02
C LEU A 150 -0.82 0.73 -7.66
N MET A 151 -2.00 1.18 -8.03
CA MET A 151 -2.22 2.52 -8.60
C MET A 151 -2.32 3.56 -7.48
N SER A 152 -1.71 4.71 -7.69
CA SER A 152 -1.84 5.84 -6.77
C SER A 152 -3.12 6.64 -7.03
N GLY A 153 -3.67 7.25 -5.99
CA GLY A 153 -4.86 8.09 -6.09
C GLY A 153 -4.92 9.14 -4.99
N ILE A 154 -5.65 10.22 -5.25
CA ILE A 154 -5.96 11.25 -4.25
C ILE A 154 -7.45 11.21 -3.97
N VAL A 155 -7.83 11.16 -2.69
CA VAL A 155 -9.21 11.15 -2.24
C VAL A 155 -9.46 12.29 -1.26
N GLU A 156 -10.54 13.03 -1.45
CA GLU A 156 -11.02 14.06 -0.53
C GLU A 156 -11.64 13.41 0.71
N THR A 157 -10.81 12.93 1.61
CA THR A 157 -11.20 12.16 2.80
C THR A 157 -11.91 12.98 3.87
N ASP A 158 -11.99 14.30 3.68
CA ASP A 158 -12.84 15.19 4.45
C ASP A 158 -14.32 15.20 3.99
N LYS A 159 -14.61 14.58 2.82
CA LYS A 159 -15.94 14.54 2.19
C LYS A 159 -16.38 13.12 1.82
N TYR A 160 -15.43 12.21 1.61
CA TYR A 160 -15.68 10.84 1.17
C TYR A 160 -15.64 9.89 2.37
N PHE A 161 -16.82 9.51 2.87
CA PHE A 161 -16.98 8.66 4.06
C PHE A 161 -17.35 7.22 3.71
N GLU A 162 -16.73 6.69 2.66
CA GLU A 162 -16.93 5.33 2.17
C GLU A 162 -15.61 4.54 2.20
N TYR A 163 -15.68 3.25 1.94
CA TYR A 163 -14.50 2.40 1.79
C TYR A 163 -13.73 2.78 0.52
N ILE A 164 -12.45 3.11 0.67
CA ILE A 164 -11.56 3.47 -0.43
C ILE A 164 -10.88 2.20 -0.94
N ASN A 165 -11.24 1.76 -2.14
CA ASN A 165 -10.66 0.58 -2.74
C ASN A 165 -9.42 0.92 -3.56
N PHE A 166 -8.51 -0.05 -3.67
CA PHE A 166 -7.19 0.15 -4.26
C PHE A 166 -7.03 -0.66 -5.54
N PRO A 167 -7.11 -0.02 -6.72
CA PRO A 167 -6.85 -0.70 -7.98
C PRO A 167 -5.37 -1.01 -8.14
N GLY A 168 -5.07 -2.08 -8.87
CA GLY A 168 -3.71 -2.50 -9.17
C GLY A 168 -3.65 -3.62 -10.19
N PHE A 169 -2.44 -4.06 -10.50
CA PHE A 169 -2.16 -5.12 -11.43
C PHE A 169 -1.39 -6.25 -10.78
N LEU A 170 -1.83 -7.48 -11.02
CA LEU A 170 -1.02 -8.65 -10.69
C LEU A 170 0.07 -8.78 -11.75
N LYS A 171 1.33 -8.90 -11.32
CA LYS A 171 2.51 -8.95 -12.21
C LYS A 171 2.74 -10.32 -12.84
N LEU A 172 2.06 -11.35 -12.36
CA LEU A 172 2.11 -12.70 -12.91
C LEU A 172 0.90 -12.94 -13.82
N LEU A 173 1.10 -13.53 -14.98
CA LEU A 173 0.04 -13.87 -15.92
C LEU A 173 -0.46 -15.31 -15.77
N ASN A 174 0.34 -16.19 -15.20
CA ASN A 174 -0.02 -17.58 -14.91
C ASN A 174 0.65 -18.05 -13.63
N GLY A 175 -0.06 -18.84 -12.81
CA GLY A 175 0.44 -19.43 -11.59
C GLY A 175 -0.25 -18.93 -10.33
N ARG A 176 0.39 -19.16 -9.19
CA ARG A 176 -0.15 -18.79 -7.88
C ARG A 176 0.66 -17.67 -7.24
N ILE A 177 -0.02 -16.70 -6.67
CA ILE A 177 0.56 -15.58 -5.93
C ILE A 177 -0.10 -15.49 -4.56
N TRP A 178 0.72 -15.26 -3.54
CA TRP A 178 0.27 -14.85 -2.22
C TRP A 178 0.54 -13.36 -2.03
N ILE A 179 -0.49 -12.62 -1.66
CA ILE A 179 -0.40 -11.24 -1.21
C ILE A 179 -0.66 -11.24 0.30
N SER A 180 0.38 -10.97 1.06
CA SER A 180 0.28 -10.96 2.51
C SER A 180 -0.48 -9.74 3.03
N SER A 181 -1.15 -9.91 4.16
CA SER A 181 -1.76 -8.82 4.93
C SER A 181 -0.75 -7.73 5.33
N TYR A 182 0.54 -8.03 5.32
CA TYR A 182 1.61 -7.03 5.44
C TYR A 182 1.89 -6.26 4.15
N THR A 183 1.34 -6.68 3.00
CA THR A 183 1.31 -5.89 1.77
C THR A 183 0.26 -4.80 1.94
N SER A 184 0.69 -3.54 1.95
CA SER A 184 -0.12 -2.46 2.51
C SER A 184 -0.01 -1.18 1.69
N TYR A 185 -0.96 -0.27 1.85
CA TYR A 185 -0.91 1.06 1.28
C TYR A 185 -0.32 2.08 2.25
N SER A 186 0.40 3.06 1.70
CA SER A 186 0.79 4.27 2.43
C SER A 186 -0.18 5.41 2.14
N LEU A 187 -0.53 6.15 3.17
CA LEU A 187 -1.26 7.40 3.13
C LEU A 187 -0.31 8.57 3.29
#